data_fe4373aea6edc9b96c6c453f3e698abc
#
_entry.id   fe4373aea6edc9b96c6c453f3e698abc
#
_cell.length_a   1.000
_cell.length_b   1.000
_cell.length_c   1.000
_cell.angle_alpha   90.00
_cell.angle_beta   90.00
_cell.angle_gamma   90.00
#
_symmetry.space_group_name_H-M   'P 1'
#
loop_
_entity.id
_entity.type
_entity.pdbx_description
1 polymer ?
#
loop_
_entity_poly.entity_id
_entity_poly.type
_entity_poly.pdbx_seq_one_letter_code
_entity_poly.pdbx_strand_id
1 'polypeptide(L)'
;MRLPRPLFTTIFLTALCGLAAGAQAQAPDTRQQGQVSTLQLPAGEGAIDAAQGSVQFIGTATVLIRYQGFTILTDPNFLHKGDHVHLGYGLTSERKTNPAIAFDDLPPIDLVVLSHFHGDHFDQLVQKRLNRAVPIVSTRQAAASLEKLGFTRVTGLSPWDRLDVSKGEARLRVTATPGRHGPAGVAALLPKVMGSVLDFGADPAAPDYRMYISGDTLVIDDIKTVPERFPGIDLALLHLGGTRILGVVKVTMDGKDGVRMMQVVRPKKTIPIHYNDYDVFKSPLEDFAREVKAAGLEQEVVYLAHGETYTFTRAKR
;
A
#
# COMPACT_ATOMS: atom_id res chain seq x y z
N MET A 1 33.74 54.74 76.34
CA MET A 1 32.79 53.94 75.57
C MET A 1 33.37 53.80 74.20
N ARG A 2 34.02 52.68 73.89
CA ARG A 2 34.66 52.40 72.58
C ARG A 2 33.91 51.30 71.91
N LEU A 3 33.43 51.54 70.67
CA LEU A 3 32.81 50.59 69.79
C LEU A 3 33.88 49.75 69.03
N PRO A 4 33.69 48.47 68.84
CA PRO A 4 34.64 47.64 68.10
C PRO A 4 34.39 47.72 66.58
N ARG A 5 35.49 47.68 65.86
CA ARG A 5 35.54 47.58 64.38
C ARG A 5 35.22 46.16 63.88
N PRO A 6 34.56 45.96 62.72
CA PRO A 6 34.37 44.68 62.13
C PRO A 6 35.59 44.21 61.29
N LEU A 7 35.94 42.94 61.43
CA LEU A 7 36.89 42.21 60.57
C LEU A 7 36.30 42.03 59.18
N PHE A 8 37.09 42.42 58.20
CA PHE A 8 36.81 42.01 56.79
C PHE A 8 37.45 40.66 56.56
N THR A 9 36.63 39.61 56.24
CA THR A 9 37.09 38.31 55.80
C THR A 9 37.06 38.29 54.25
N THR A 10 38.23 38.20 53.66
CA THR A 10 38.41 38.07 52.20
C THR A 10 38.14 36.65 51.79
N ILE A 11 37.09 36.44 51.02
CA ILE A 11 36.78 35.13 50.41
C ILE A 11 37.45 35.09 49.04
N PHE A 12 38.41 34.15 48.88
CA PHE A 12 38.96 33.78 47.59
C PHE A 12 37.96 32.97 46.80
N LEU A 13 37.50 33.49 45.65
CA LEU A 13 36.64 32.81 44.72
C LEU A 13 37.54 32.09 43.67
N THR A 14 37.74 30.79 43.85
CA THR A 14 38.38 29.93 42.83
C THR A 14 37.37 29.62 41.72
N ALA A 15 37.59 30.16 40.53
CA ALA A 15 36.83 29.85 39.33
C ALA A 15 37.20 28.45 38.84
N LEU A 16 36.26 27.50 38.97
CA LEU A 16 36.33 26.19 38.35
C LEU A 16 35.81 26.31 36.91
N CYS A 17 36.69 26.34 35.90
CA CYS A 17 36.33 26.15 34.50
C CYS A 17 35.91 24.70 34.28
N GLY A 18 34.62 24.42 34.34
CA GLY A 18 34.05 23.15 33.90
C GLY A 18 33.98 23.10 32.39
N LEU A 19 34.77 22.23 31.79
CA LEU A 19 34.61 21.78 30.39
C LEU A 19 33.26 21.04 30.25
N ALA A 20 32.24 21.73 29.75
CA ALA A 20 31.02 21.08 29.30
C ALA A 20 31.31 20.34 28.00
N ALA A 21 31.61 19.04 28.08
CA ALA A 21 31.55 18.15 26.94
C ALA A 21 30.10 18.08 26.46
N GLY A 22 29.79 18.77 25.37
CA GLY A 22 28.51 18.70 24.71
C GLY A 22 28.29 17.28 24.20
N ALA A 23 27.53 16.49 24.95
CA ALA A 23 26.95 15.27 24.41
C ALA A 23 25.96 15.69 23.30
N GLN A 24 26.41 15.60 22.05
CA GLN A 24 25.49 15.62 20.91
C GLN A 24 24.60 14.39 21.06
N ALA A 25 23.35 14.61 21.46
CA ALA A 25 22.32 13.60 21.36
C ALA A 25 22.18 13.27 19.88
N GLN A 26 22.69 12.11 19.47
CA GLN A 26 22.39 11.52 18.19
C GLN A 26 20.87 11.40 18.11
N ALA A 27 20.25 12.08 17.13
CA ALA A 27 18.86 11.86 16.82
C ALA A 27 18.66 10.35 16.61
N PRO A 28 17.61 9.73 17.15
CA PRO A 28 17.38 8.32 16.96
C PRO A 28 17.27 8.05 15.46
N ASP A 29 18.04 7.10 14.96
CA ASP A 29 17.91 6.60 13.58
C ASP A 29 16.52 5.96 13.45
N THR A 30 15.56 6.76 12.98
CA THR A 30 14.14 6.40 12.85
C THR A 30 13.86 5.49 11.66
N ARG A 31 14.85 4.84 11.10
CA ARG A 31 14.65 3.72 10.18
C ARG A 31 14.30 2.48 10.98
N GLN A 32 13.07 2.44 11.48
CA GLN A 32 12.52 1.24 12.09
C GLN A 32 12.63 0.10 11.07
N GLN A 33 13.57 -0.81 11.29
CA GLN A 33 13.67 -2.03 10.47
C GLN A 33 12.48 -2.90 10.85
N GLY A 34 11.53 -3.06 9.91
CA GLY A 34 10.37 -3.92 10.09
C GLY A 34 10.76 -5.39 10.16
N GLN A 35 9.84 -6.22 10.66
CA GLN A 35 10.00 -7.67 10.68
C GLN A 35 10.11 -8.22 9.25
N VAL A 36 10.89 -9.29 9.10
CA VAL A 36 11.06 -10.02 7.83
C VAL A 36 10.40 -11.37 7.95
N SER A 37 9.47 -11.65 7.05
CA SER A 37 8.90 -12.97 6.81
C SER A 37 9.44 -13.50 5.49
N THR A 38 9.48 -14.81 5.31
CA THR A 38 9.91 -15.45 4.07
C THR A 38 8.85 -16.41 3.56
N LEU A 39 8.69 -16.47 2.23
CA LEU A 39 7.81 -17.39 1.54
C LEU A 39 8.55 -18.03 0.37
N GLN A 40 8.61 -19.35 0.37
CA GLN A 40 9.12 -20.11 -0.76
C GLN A 40 7.97 -20.70 -1.57
N LEU A 41 7.96 -20.42 -2.85
CA LEU A 41 7.01 -20.98 -3.82
C LEU A 41 7.70 -22.04 -4.68
N PRO A 42 6.96 -23.05 -5.15
CA PRO A 42 7.48 -24.01 -6.12
C PRO A 42 7.99 -23.28 -7.38
N ALA A 43 9.09 -23.74 -7.93
CA ALA A 43 9.55 -23.25 -9.22
C ALA A 43 8.47 -23.54 -10.27
N GLY A 44 8.16 -22.57 -11.12
CA GLY A 44 7.25 -22.77 -12.26
C GLY A 44 7.91 -23.63 -13.35
N GLU A 45 7.09 -24.32 -14.14
CA GLU A 45 7.54 -24.99 -15.36
C GLU A 45 7.61 -23.96 -16.50
N GLY A 46 8.71 -23.95 -17.25
CA GLY A 46 8.92 -23.12 -18.44
C GLY A 46 9.88 -21.95 -18.26
N ALA A 47 10.23 -21.32 -19.39
CA ALA A 47 11.09 -20.15 -19.42
C ALA A 47 10.36 -18.92 -18.85
N ILE A 48 11.01 -18.23 -17.93
CA ILE A 48 10.49 -16.98 -17.35
C ILE A 48 10.90 -15.84 -18.29
N ASP A 49 9.92 -15.12 -18.85
CA ASP A 49 10.21 -13.82 -19.46
C ASP A 49 10.52 -12.81 -18.35
N ALA A 50 11.80 -12.64 -18.08
CA ALA A 50 12.28 -11.66 -17.08
C ALA A 50 12.33 -10.23 -17.64
N ALA A 51 12.12 -10.04 -18.95
CA ALA A 51 12.25 -8.74 -19.60
C ALA A 51 10.93 -7.94 -19.56
N GLN A 52 9.80 -8.64 -19.70
CA GLN A 52 8.49 -8.00 -19.83
C GLN A 52 7.55 -8.41 -18.69
N GLY A 53 6.83 -7.43 -18.17
CA GLY A 53 5.76 -7.62 -17.19
C GLY A 53 4.44 -7.03 -17.68
N SER A 54 3.36 -7.34 -16.96
CA SER A 54 2.03 -6.84 -17.28
C SER A 54 1.19 -6.60 -16.03
N VAL A 55 0.29 -5.63 -16.13
CA VAL A 55 -0.78 -5.33 -15.17
C VAL A 55 -2.09 -5.33 -15.92
N GLN A 56 -2.98 -6.28 -15.64
CA GLN A 56 -4.31 -6.35 -16.21
C GLN A 56 -5.33 -5.86 -15.19
N PHE A 57 -6.14 -4.88 -15.55
CA PHE A 57 -7.19 -4.33 -14.68
C PHE A 57 -8.45 -5.18 -14.80
N ILE A 58 -8.84 -5.85 -13.71
CA ILE A 58 -10.03 -6.72 -13.67
C ILE A 58 -11.27 -5.94 -13.24
N GLY A 59 -11.10 -4.98 -12.34
CA GLY A 59 -12.16 -4.12 -11.81
C GLY A 59 -11.99 -3.86 -10.33
N THR A 60 -12.60 -2.80 -9.82
CA THR A 60 -12.45 -2.29 -8.46
C THR A 60 -10.98 -2.07 -8.11
N ALA A 61 -10.44 -2.79 -7.13
CA ALA A 61 -9.02 -2.80 -6.77
C ALA A 61 -8.31 -4.08 -7.27
N THR A 62 -9.01 -4.91 -8.04
CA THR A 62 -8.49 -6.19 -8.50
C THR A 62 -7.66 -5.99 -9.76
N VAL A 63 -6.38 -6.25 -9.66
CA VAL A 63 -5.47 -6.33 -10.81
C VAL A 63 -4.69 -7.65 -10.79
N LEU A 64 -4.35 -8.13 -11.97
CA LEU A 64 -3.50 -9.31 -12.16
C LEU A 64 -2.15 -8.85 -12.66
N ILE A 65 -1.12 -9.02 -11.83
CA ILE A 65 0.26 -8.63 -12.13
C ILE A 65 1.04 -9.89 -12.52
N ARG A 66 1.71 -9.87 -13.68
CA ARG A 66 2.61 -10.93 -14.12
C ARG A 66 3.98 -10.34 -14.40
N TYR A 67 4.99 -10.80 -13.68
CA TYR A 67 6.38 -10.40 -13.91
C TYR A 67 7.34 -11.41 -13.28
N GLN A 68 8.43 -11.71 -13.98
CA GLN A 68 9.49 -12.63 -13.54
C GLN A 68 8.96 -13.97 -13.01
N GLY A 69 7.94 -14.53 -13.69
CA GLY A 69 7.34 -15.81 -13.33
C GLY A 69 6.36 -15.76 -12.16
N PHE A 70 6.18 -14.61 -11.50
CA PHE A 70 5.12 -14.41 -10.51
C PHE A 70 3.80 -14.06 -11.19
N THR A 71 2.71 -14.61 -10.65
CA THR A 71 1.33 -14.22 -10.92
C THR A 71 0.70 -13.76 -9.61
N ILE A 72 0.49 -12.45 -9.49
CA ILE A 72 0.02 -11.80 -8.26
C ILE A 72 -1.37 -11.25 -8.51
N LEU A 73 -2.31 -11.51 -7.59
CA LEU A 73 -3.65 -10.95 -7.61
C LEU A 73 -3.79 -9.95 -6.46
N THR A 74 -4.24 -8.72 -6.75
CA THR A 74 -4.52 -7.73 -5.71
C THR A 74 -6.00 -7.70 -5.36
N ASP A 75 -6.32 -7.49 -4.11
CA ASP A 75 -7.67 -7.14 -3.61
C ASP A 75 -8.80 -7.84 -4.39
N PRO A 76 -8.89 -9.18 -4.36
CA PRO A 76 -9.78 -9.94 -5.25
C PRO A 76 -11.25 -9.70 -4.95
N ASN A 77 -11.95 -9.12 -5.93
CA ASN A 77 -13.38 -8.83 -5.92
C ASN A 77 -14.00 -9.28 -7.25
N PHE A 78 -14.86 -10.29 -7.20
CA PHE A 78 -15.45 -10.98 -8.36
C PHE A 78 -16.97 -11.03 -8.35
N LEU A 79 -17.63 -10.26 -7.48
CA LEU A 79 -19.07 -10.07 -7.52
C LEU A 79 -19.49 -9.50 -8.88
N HIS A 80 -20.69 -9.84 -9.31
CA HIS A 80 -21.26 -9.37 -10.56
C HIS A 80 -22.11 -8.12 -10.38
N LYS A 81 -22.40 -7.44 -11.47
CA LYS A 81 -23.33 -6.33 -11.50
C LYS A 81 -24.67 -6.74 -10.87
N GLY A 82 -25.16 -5.91 -9.96
CA GLY A 82 -26.38 -6.16 -9.19
C GLY A 82 -26.15 -6.89 -7.85
N ASP A 83 -24.99 -7.52 -7.66
CA ASP A 83 -24.63 -8.09 -6.37
C ASP A 83 -24.34 -7.01 -5.34
N HIS A 84 -24.50 -7.34 -4.08
CA HIS A 84 -24.24 -6.43 -2.97
C HIS A 84 -23.05 -6.91 -2.15
N VAL A 85 -22.20 -5.98 -1.78
CA VAL A 85 -21.08 -6.20 -0.88
C VAL A 85 -21.39 -5.62 0.50
N HIS A 86 -20.91 -6.28 1.55
CA HIS A 86 -20.97 -5.77 2.92
C HIS A 86 -19.71 -4.97 3.27
N LEU A 87 -19.91 -3.71 3.64
CA LEU A 87 -18.83 -2.77 3.99
C LEU A 87 -18.66 -2.59 5.51
N GLY A 88 -19.30 -3.45 6.30
CA GLY A 88 -19.31 -3.35 7.75
C GLY A 88 -20.43 -2.45 8.29
N TYR A 89 -20.70 -2.55 9.60
CA TYR A 89 -21.71 -1.75 10.31
C TYR A 89 -23.11 -1.74 9.67
N GLY A 90 -23.48 -2.81 8.98
CA GLY A 90 -24.76 -2.91 8.27
C GLY A 90 -24.82 -2.13 6.94
N LEU A 91 -23.72 -1.50 6.52
CA LEU A 91 -23.64 -0.82 5.23
C LEU A 91 -23.42 -1.83 4.11
N THR A 92 -24.15 -1.65 3.02
CA THR A 92 -24.00 -2.41 1.78
C THR A 92 -23.81 -1.47 0.61
N SER A 93 -23.20 -1.96 -0.47
CA SER A 93 -23.09 -1.25 -1.75
C SER A 93 -23.33 -2.20 -2.90
N GLU A 94 -24.06 -1.75 -3.91
CA GLU A 94 -24.35 -2.53 -5.10
C GLU A 94 -23.21 -2.41 -6.12
N ARG A 95 -22.79 -3.56 -6.68
CA ARG A 95 -21.85 -3.62 -7.80
C ARG A 95 -22.49 -3.14 -9.09
N LYS A 96 -21.82 -2.22 -9.79
CA LYS A 96 -22.32 -1.59 -11.04
C LYS A 96 -21.79 -2.22 -12.30
N THR A 97 -20.69 -2.95 -12.21
CA THR A 97 -19.97 -3.54 -13.34
C THR A 97 -19.72 -5.02 -13.10
N ASN A 98 -19.44 -5.76 -14.16
CA ASN A 98 -18.91 -7.12 -14.03
C ASN A 98 -17.37 -7.07 -13.97
N PRO A 99 -16.72 -8.02 -13.28
CA PRO A 99 -15.28 -8.21 -13.41
C PRO A 99 -14.93 -8.58 -14.86
N ALA A 100 -13.77 -8.13 -15.35
CA ALA A 100 -13.37 -8.36 -16.75
C ALA A 100 -13.13 -9.83 -17.10
N ILE A 101 -12.80 -10.65 -16.10
CA ILE A 101 -12.69 -12.11 -16.21
C ILE A 101 -13.49 -12.75 -15.08
N ALA A 102 -14.03 -13.92 -15.31
CA ALA A 102 -14.72 -14.67 -14.26
C ALA A 102 -13.72 -15.23 -13.25
N PHE A 103 -14.17 -15.49 -12.03
CA PHE A 103 -13.32 -16.08 -10.99
C PHE A 103 -12.73 -17.44 -11.44
N ASP A 104 -13.48 -18.22 -12.20
CA ASP A 104 -13.05 -19.53 -12.68
C ASP A 104 -12.02 -19.47 -13.81
N ASP A 105 -11.91 -18.33 -14.48
CA ASP A 105 -10.95 -18.10 -15.56
C ASP A 105 -9.61 -17.53 -15.04
N LEU A 106 -9.48 -17.38 -13.73
CA LEU A 106 -8.22 -16.95 -13.12
C LEU A 106 -7.11 -17.97 -13.38
N PRO A 107 -5.93 -17.54 -13.80
CA PRO A 107 -4.77 -18.42 -13.84
C PRO A 107 -4.37 -18.86 -12.41
N PRO A 108 -3.50 -19.85 -12.27
CA PRO A 108 -2.89 -20.17 -10.98
C PRO A 108 -2.24 -18.93 -10.36
N ILE A 109 -2.64 -18.61 -9.12
CA ILE A 109 -2.16 -17.44 -8.38
C ILE A 109 -1.05 -17.86 -7.42
N ASP A 110 0.09 -17.19 -7.50
CA ASP A 110 1.23 -17.41 -6.62
C ASP A 110 1.10 -16.69 -5.29
N LEU A 111 0.52 -15.47 -5.32
CA LEU A 111 0.38 -14.62 -4.14
C LEU A 111 -0.82 -13.68 -4.31
N VAL A 112 -1.60 -13.55 -3.26
CA VAL A 112 -2.58 -12.46 -3.12
C VAL A 112 -1.97 -11.35 -2.26
N VAL A 113 -1.99 -10.11 -2.77
CA VAL A 113 -1.67 -8.91 -2.01
C VAL A 113 -2.97 -8.20 -1.66
N LEU A 114 -3.39 -8.29 -0.42
CA LEU A 114 -4.65 -7.73 0.07
C LEU A 114 -4.37 -6.49 0.91
N SER A 115 -4.86 -5.34 0.49
CA SER A 115 -4.64 -4.07 1.19
C SER A 115 -5.31 -4.03 2.57
N HIS A 116 -6.52 -4.58 2.69
CA HIS A 116 -7.29 -4.70 3.93
C HIS A 116 -8.50 -5.63 3.76
N PHE A 117 -9.17 -5.97 4.87
CA PHE A 117 -10.30 -6.90 4.85
C PHE A 117 -11.63 -6.13 4.83
N HIS A 118 -12.00 -5.60 3.64
CA HIS A 118 -13.35 -5.12 3.31
C HIS A 118 -13.97 -5.96 2.20
N GLY A 119 -15.29 -5.93 2.09
CA GLY A 119 -16.02 -6.74 1.13
C GLY A 119 -15.75 -6.38 -0.33
N ASP A 120 -15.49 -5.12 -0.63
CA ASP A 120 -15.12 -4.64 -1.96
C ASP A 120 -13.64 -4.91 -2.34
N HIS A 121 -12.85 -5.46 -1.41
CA HIS A 121 -11.47 -5.92 -1.61
C HIS A 121 -11.30 -7.43 -1.47
N PHE A 122 -12.19 -8.11 -0.72
CA PHE A 122 -12.17 -9.55 -0.53
C PHE A 122 -13.61 -10.04 -0.32
N ASP A 123 -14.35 -10.16 -1.43
CA ASP A 123 -15.77 -10.38 -1.41
C ASP A 123 -16.19 -11.80 -0.97
N GLN A 124 -17.48 -12.00 -0.72
CA GLN A 124 -18.03 -13.26 -0.25
C GLN A 124 -17.91 -14.41 -1.24
N LEU A 125 -17.80 -14.14 -2.55
CA LEU A 125 -17.54 -15.15 -3.57
C LEU A 125 -16.10 -15.66 -3.43
N VAL A 126 -15.14 -14.73 -3.32
CA VAL A 126 -13.73 -15.03 -3.09
C VAL A 126 -13.53 -15.75 -1.75
N GLN A 127 -14.17 -15.26 -0.68
CA GLN A 127 -14.16 -15.91 0.63
C GLN A 127 -14.62 -17.37 0.58
N LYS A 128 -15.56 -17.68 -0.28
CA LYS A 128 -16.09 -19.04 -0.47
C LYS A 128 -15.19 -19.92 -1.35
N ARG A 129 -14.66 -19.38 -2.44
CA ARG A 129 -14.14 -20.16 -3.57
C ARG A 129 -12.62 -20.17 -3.69
N LEU A 130 -11.92 -19.15 -3.16
CA LEU A 130 -10.48 -19.08 -3.24
C LEU A 130 -9.84 -20.25 -2.49
N ASN A 131 -8.86 -20.89 -3.11
CA ASN A 131 -8.13 -22.00 -2.52
C ASN A 131 -7.50 -21.55 -1.18
N ARG A 132 -7.78 -22.32 -0.12
CA ARG A 132 -7.31 -21.99 1.25
C ARG A 132 -5.80 -22.05 1.41
N ALA A 133 -5.09 -22.72 0.50
CA ALA A 133 -3.64 -22.82 0.51
C ALA A 133 -2.94 -21.77 -0.34
N VAL A 134 -3.68 -20.87 -1.01
CA VAL A 134 -3.05 -19.75 -1.74
C VAL A 134 -2.39 -18.81 -0.72
N PRO A 135 -1.14 -18.38 -0.93
CA PRO A 135 -0.49 -17.42 -0.06
C PRO A 135 -1.17 -16.05 -0.14
N ILE A 136 -1.43 -15.44 1.03
CA ILE A 136 -2.00 -14.09 1.13
C ILE A 136 -1.11 -13.25 2.05
N VAL A 137 -0.72 -12.07 1.60
CA VAL A 137 -0.08 -11.04 2.43
C VAL A 137 -1.04 -9.88 2.64
N SER A 138 -1.20 -9.43 3.88
CA SER A 138 -2.11 -8.34 4.24
C SER A 138 -1.73 -7.70 5.57
N THR A 139 -2.57 -6.82 6.11
CA THR A 139 -2.42 -6.30 7.47
C THR A 139 -2.57 -7.43 8.50
N ARG A 140 -1.98 -7.27 9.70
CA ARG A 140 -2.16 -8.26 10.79
C ARG A 140 -3.64 -8.46 11.17
N GLN A 141 -4.45 -7.40 11.07
CA GLN A 141 -5.89 -7.49 11.33
C GLN A 141 -6.60 -8.35 10.28
N ALA A 142 -6.31 -8.10 9.00
CA ALA A 142 -6.86 -8.89 7.88
C ALA A 142 -6.39 -10.35 7.97
N ALA A 143 -5.12 -10.59 8.30
CA ALA A 143 -4.57 -11.93 8.47
C ALA A 143 -5.37 -12.75 9.49
N ALA A 144 -5.64 -12.18 10.67
CA ALA A 144 -6.45 -12.84 11.70
C ALA A 144 -7.88 -13.16 11.22
N SER A 145 -8.47 -12.33 10.34
CA SER A 145 -9.79 -12.60 9.75
C SER A 145 -9.73 -13.71 8.70
N LEU A 146 -8.70 -13.73 7.87
CA LEU A 146 -8.48 -14.75 6.86
C LEU A 146 -8.20 -16.14 7.47
N GLU A 147 -7.41 -16.20 8.54
CA GLU A 147 -7.15 -17.42 9.30
C GLU A 147 -8.45 -18.03 9.88
N LYS A 148 -9.36 -17.19 10.40
CA LYS A 148 -10.69 -17.63 10.87
C LYS A 148 -11.55 -18.19 9.73
N LEU A 149 -11.34 -17.76 8.49
CA LEU A 149 -11.98 -18.30 7.30
C LEU A 149 -11.28 -19.58 6.78
N GLY A 150 -10.22 -20.03 7.44
CA GLY A 150 -9.51 -21.26 7.11
C GLY A 150 -8.39 -21.10 6.08
N PHE A 151 -7.96 -19.88 5.75
CA PHE A 151 -6.76 -19.68 4.93
C PHE A 151 -5.52 -20.06 5.74
N THR A 152 -4.66 -20.92 5.18
CA THR A 152 -3.55 -21.57 5.91
C THR A 152 -2.19 -20.94 5.67
N ARG A 153 -2.06 -20.08 4.67
CA ARG A 153 -0.79 -19.43 4.29
C ARG A 153 -0.93 -17.91 4.27
N VAL A 154 -1.20 -17.33 5.44
CA VAL A 154 -1.42 -15.89 5.58
C VAL A 154 -0.25 -15.24 6.28
N THR A 155 0.25 -14.13 5.73
CA THR A 155 1.29 -13.30 6.34
C THR A 155 0.72 -11.93 6.70
N GLY A 156 0.64 -11.62 7.99
CA GLY A 156 0.20 -10.32 8.49
C GLY A 156 1.37 -9.36 8.70
N LEU A 157 1.32 -8.19 8.07
CA LEU A 157 2.35 -7.16 8.15
C LEU A 157 1.86 -5.91 8.89
N SER A 158 2.76 -5.26 9.60
CA SER A 158 2.65 -3.88 10.08
C SER A 158 3.42 -2.95 9.13
N PRO A 159 3.22 -1.63 9.17
CA PRO A 159 4.00 -0.71 8.36
C PRO A 159 5.52 -0.97 8.49
N TRP A 160 6.19 -1.09 7.35
CA TRP A 160 7.61 -1.39 7.16
C TRP A 160 8.03 -2.85 7.40
N ASP A 161 7.13 -3.72 7.89
CA ASP A 161 7.34 -5.16 7.81
C ASP A 161 7.38 -5.60 6.34
N ARG A 162 8.09 -6.69 6.04
CA ARG A 162 8.25 -7.19 4.68
C ARG A 162 8.09 -8.70 4.59
N LEU A 163 7.66 -9.14 3.41
CA LEU A 163 7.63 -10.53 2.99
C LEU A 163 8.60 -10.71 1.82
N ASP A 164 9.64 -11.49 2.01
CA ASP A 164 10.57 -11.89 0.95
C ASP A 164 10.07 -13.19 0.33
N VAL A 165 9.76 -13.17 -0.98
CA VAL A 165 9.20 -14.30 -1.73
C VAL A 165 10.22 -14.79 -2.73
N SER A 166 10.45 -16.11 -2.78
CA SER A 166 11.27 -16.77 -3.77
C SER A 166 10.47 -17.78 -4.58
N LYS A 167 10.70 -17.84 -5.91
CA LYS A 167 10.12 -18.80 -6.84
C LYS A 167 11.21 -19.21 -7.85
N GLY A 168 11.86 -20.35 -7.61
CA GLY A 168 13.11 -20.65 -8.31
C GLY A 168 14.15 -19.54 -8.11
N GLU A 169 14.68 -18.99 -9.21
CA GLU A 169 15.63 -17.86 -9.18
C GLU A 169 14.94 -16.50 -9.04
N ALA A 170 13.63 -16.40 -9.26
CA ALA A 170 12.89 -15.16 -9.16
C ALA A 170 12.75 -14.71 -7.70
N ARG A 171 12.83 -13.39 -7.49
CA ARG A 171 12.72 -12.77 -6.17
C ARG A 171 11.73 -11.62 -6.22
N LEU A 172 10.92 -11.57 -5.20
CA LEU A 172 9.96 -10.49 -4.95
C LEU A 172 10.03 -10.12 -3.47
N ARG A 173 10.06 -8.83 -3.17
CA ARG A 173 9.85 -8.30 -1.82
C ARG A 173 8.58 -7.50 -1.78
N VAL A 174 7.69 -7.83 -0.86
CA VAL A 174 6.51 -7.03 -0.53
C VAL A 174 6.76 -6.32 0.79
N THR A 175 6.79 -4.99 0.78
CA THR A 175 6.93 -4.18 2.00
C THR A 175 5.63 -3.45 2.26
N ALA A 176 5.05 -3.63 3.46
CA ALA A 176 3.88 -2.88 3.88
C ALA A 176 4.25 -1.41 4.13
N THR A 177 3.45 -0.49 3.59
CA THR A 177 3.61 0.95 3.82
C THR A 177 2.48 1.49 4.68
N PRO A 178 2.68 2.65 5.34
CA PRO A 178 1.61 3.31 6.07
C PRO A 178 0.40 3.57 5.18
N GLY A 179 -0.78 3.39 5.76
CA GLY A 179 -2.06 3.76 5.18
C GLY A 179 -3.06 4.07 6.28
N ARG A 180 -4.06 4.92 5.96
CA ARG A 180 -5.12 5.26 6.90
C ARG A 180 -6.44 5.43 6.17
N HIS A 181 -7.36 4.54 6.47
CA HIS A 181 -8.70 4.52 5.91
C HIS A 181 -9.60 5.54 6.64
N GLY A 182 -9.61 6.78 6.13
CA GLY A 182 -10.37 7.88 6.69
C GLY A 182 -9.59 8.78 7.67
N PRO A 183 -10.26 9.84 8.21
CA PRO A 183 -9.69 10.72 9.23
C PRO A 183 -9.34 9.97 10.51
N ALA A 184 -8.38 10.48 11.30
CA ALA A 184 -7.81 9.79 12.46
C ALA A 184 -8.86 9.22 13.45
N GLY A 185 -9.91 9.97 13.75
CA GLY A 185 -10.98 9.51 14.66
C GLY A 185 -11.84 8.40 14.07
N VAL A 186 -12.12 8.46 12.76
CA VAL A 186 -12.97 7.49 12.05
C VAL A 186 -12.17 6.22 11.70
N ALA A 187 -10.90 6.37 11.37
CA ALA A 187 -10.02 5.25 11.00
C ALA A 187 -9.88 4.19 12.12
N ALA A 188 -10.15 4.54 13.38
CA ALA A 188 -10.16 3.59 14.48
C ALA A 188 -11.33 2.59 14.39
N LEU A 189 -12.41 2.95 13.70
CA LEU A 189 -13.62 2.14 13.50
C LEU A 189 -13.55 1.33 12.19
N LEU A 190 -12.63 1.66 11.29
CA LEU A 190 -12.48 1.01 10.00
C LEU A 190 -11.36 -0.04 10.04
N PRO A 191 -11.35 -1.01 9.13
CA PRO A 191 -10.25 -1.94 8.99
C PRO A 191 -8.92 -1.22 8.81
N LYS A 192 -7.86 -1.79 9.38
CA LYS A 192 -6.50 -1.32 9.15
C LYS A 192 -6.14 -1.57 7.69
N VAL A 193 -5.63 -0.55 7.03
CA VAL A 193 -5.18 -0.61 5.64
C VAL A 193 -3.65 -0.50 5.58
N MET A 194 -3.05 -1.17 4.61
CA MET A 194 -1.67 -0.98 4.22
C MET A 194 -1.59 -0.63 2.73
N GLY A 195 -0.68 0.25 2.36
CA GLY A 195 -0.13 0.24 1.03
C GLY A 195 0.96 -0.83 0.92
N SER A 196 1.43 -1.10 -0.29
CA SER A 196 2.48 -2.08 -0.53
C SER A 196 3.49 -1.57 -1.55
N VAL A 197 4.78 -1.75 -1.27
CA VAL A 197 5.84 -1.66 -2.27
C VAL A 197 6.23 -3.07 -2.68
N LEU A 198 6.19 -3.35 -3.98
CA LEU A 198 6.60 -4.59 -4.59
C LEU A 198 7.92 -4.34 -5.34
N ASP A 199 9.01 -4.91 -4.81
CA ASP A 199 10.34 -4.87 -5.44
C ASP A 199 10.62 -6.21 -6.11
N PHE A 200 10.69 -6.22 -7.43
CA PHE A 200 11.05 -7.39 -8.22
C PHE A 200 12.54 -7.38 -8.55
N GLY A 201 13.19 -8.52 -8.42
CA GLY A 201 14.61 -8.69 -8.71
C GLY A 201 15.42 -9.12 -7.48
N ALA A 202 16.64 -9.60 -7.71
CA ALA A 202 17.50 -10.18 -6.68
C ALA A 202 18.03 -9.15 -5.67
N ASP A 203 18.23 -7.89 -6.11
CA ASP A 203 18.72 -6.80 -5.26
C ASP A 203 17.61 -5.81 -4.93
N PRO A 204 17.07 -5.80 -3.71
CA PRO A 204 16.05 -4.83 -3.31
C PRO A 204 16.52 -3.38 -3.26
N ALA A 205 17.83 -3.14 -3.23
CA ALA A 205 18.38 -1.78 -3.32
C ALA A 205 18.35 -1.25 -4.76
N ALA A 206 18.42 -2.18 -5.74
CA ALA A 206 18.34 -1.88 -7.17
C ALA A 206 17.38 -2.87 -7.87
N PRO A 207 16.08 -2.85 -7.52
CA PRO A 207 15.13 -3.81 -8.08
C PRO A 207 14.98 -3.62 -9.59
N ASP A 208 14.67 -4.70 -10.30
CA ASP A 208 14.40 -4.66 -11.72
C ASP A 208 13.16 -3.85 -12.07
N TYR A 209 12.18 -3.86 -11.17
CA TYR A 209 10.97 -3.03 -11.24
C TYR A 209 10.40 -2.81 -9.86
N ARG A 210 9.92 -1.60 -9.57
CA ARG A 210 9.32 -1.22 -8.30
C ARG A 210 7.90 -0.71 -8.50
N MET A 211 6.94 -1.35 -7.85
CA MET A 211 5.54 -0.93 -7.85
C MET A 211 5.12 -0.42 -6.47
N TYR A 212 4.26 0.57 -6.44
CA TYR A 212 3.55 1.02 -5.26
C TYR A 212 2.06 0.82 -5.42
N ILE A 213 1.40 0.21 -4.44
CA ILE A 213 -0.05 0.01 -4.37
C ILE A 213 -0.53 0.75 -3.14
N SER A 214 -1.45 1.72 -3.31
CA SER A 214 -1.81 2.62 -2.20
C SER A 214 -2.69 1.95 -1.14
N GLY A 215 -3.56 1.00 -1.51
CA GLY A 215 -4.70 0.61 -0.69
C GLY A 215 -5.67 1.77 -0.47
N ASP A 216 -6.72 1.53 0.29
CA ASP A 216 -7.74 2.53 0.63
C ASP A 216 -7.24 3.51 1.69
N THR A 217 -6.30 4.35 1.33
CA THR A 217 -5.74 5.36 2.24
C THR A 217 -6.14 6.78 1.84
N LEU A 218 -6.17 7.69 2.80
CA LEU A 218 -6.06 9.12 2.53
C LEU A 218 -4.58 9.50 2.38
N VAL A 219 -4.32 10.67 1.78
CA VAL A 219 -2.97 11.23 1.71
C VAL A 219 -2.57 11.77 3.10
N ILE A 220 -1.85 10.95 3.86
CA ILE A 220 -1.34 11.27 5.20
C ILE A 220 0.15 11.60 5.16
N ASP A 221 0.64 12.28 6.18
CA ASP A 221 2.05 12.71 6.20
C ASP A 221 3.04 11.53 6.14
N ASP A 222 2.69 10.40 6.73
CA ASP A 222 3.53 9.19 6.72
C ASP A 222 3.82 8.67 5.30
N ILE A 223 2.95 8.96 4.32
CA ILE A 223 3.18 8.58 2.91
C ILE A 223 4.45 9.24 2.34
N LYS A 224 4.82 10.42 2.84
CA LYS A 224 6.04 11.14 2.38
C LYS A 224 7.31 10.30 2.58
N THR A 225 7.29 9.39 3.56
CA THR A 225 8.41 8.49 3.84
C THR A 225 8.54 7.36 2.82
N VAL A 226 7.50 7.10 2.01
CA VAL A 226 7.54 6.05 0.97
C VAL A 226 8.59 6.35 -0.10
N PRO A 227 8.57 7.50 -0.80
CA PRO A 227 9.59 7.81 -1.81
C PRO A 227 10.99 8.04 -1.20
N GLU A 228 11.09 8.39 0.08
CA GLU A 228 12.38 8.51 0.78
C GLU A 228 13.03 7.14 0.98
N ARG A 229 12.21 6.12 1.37
CA ARG A 229 12.68 4.74 1.58
C ARG A 229 12.82 3.95 0.29
N PHE A 230 11.96 4.24 -0.68
CA PHE A 230 11.84 3.54 -1.95
C PHE A 230 11.92 4.50 -3.13
N PRO A 231 13.09 5.10 -3.39
CA PRO A 231 13.26 6.01 -4.52
C PRO A 231 13.06 5.28 -5.85
N GLY A 232 12.55 5.98 -6.85
CA GLY A 232 12.43 5.47 -8.21
C GLY A 232 11.30 4.44 -8.37
N ILE A 233 10.09 4.74 -7.86
CA ILE A 233 8.88 3.95 -8.12
C ILE A 233 8.56 4.02 -9.61
N ASP A 234 8.50 2.86 -10.27
CA ASP A 234 8.27 2.77 -11.71
C ASP A 234 6.77 2.85 -12.03
N LEU A 235 5.92 2.25 -11.20
CA LEU A 235 4.47 2.23 -11.37
C LEU A 235 3.76 2.37 -10.03
N ALA A 236 2.73 3.22 -9.98
CA ALA A 236 1.80 3.28 -8.86
C ALA A 236 0.39 2.80 -9.27
N LEU A 237 -0.24 1.97 -8.46
CA LEU A 237 -1.66 1.63 -8.52
C LEU A 237 -2.36 2.43 -7.41
N LEU A 238 -3.18 3.42 -7.79
CA LEU A 238 -3.82 4.31 -6.83
C LEU A 238 -5.31 4.00 -6.68
N HIS A 239 -5.71 3.65 -5.46
CA HIS A 239 -7.11 3.44 -5.10
C HIS A 239 -7.81 4.78 -4.96
N LEU A 240 -8.79 5.00 -5.80
CA LEU A 240 -9.58 6.23 -5.85
C LEU A 240 -11.00 6.00 -5.32
N GLY A 241 -12.01 6.56 -6.00
CA GLY A 241 -13.43 6.35 -5.73
C GLY A 241 -14.05 7.35 -4.77
N GLY A 242 -13.26 7.97 -3.86
CA GLY A 242 -13.77 9.02 -2.98
C GLY A 242 -14.92 8.58 -2.09
N THR A 243 -14.87 7.34 -1.58
CA THR A 243 -15.89 6.77 -0.69
C THR A 243 -16.16 7.67 0.50
N ARG A 244 -17.45 7.86 0.82
CA ARG A 244 -17.88 8.68 1.95
C ARG A 244 -18.84 7.93 2.85
N ILE A 245 -18.52 7.82 4.13
CA ILE A 245 -19.42 7.31 5.16
C ILE A 245 -20.49 8.37 5.43
N LEU A 246 -21.77 7.95 5.45
CA LEU A 246 -22.93 8.84 5.61
C LEU A 246 -22.90 10.06 4.66
N GLY A 247 -22.25 9.93 3.50
CA GLY A 247 -22.17 11.00 2.50
C GLY A 247 -21.21 12.16 2.86
N VAL A 248 -20.65 12.20 4.07
CA VAL A 248 -19.87 13.36 4.56
C VAL A 248 -18.42 13.03 4.85
N VAL A 249 -18.11 11.91 5.47
CA VAL A 249 -16.75 11.57 5.91
C VAL A 249 -16.02 10.79 4.82
N LYS A 250 -15.11 11.45 4.11
CA LYS A 250 -14.26 10.82 3.09
C LYS A 250 -13.30 9.83 3.73
N VAL A 251 -13.26 8.61 3.20
CA VAL A 251 -12.44 7.51 3.73
C VAL A 251 -11.46 6.93 2.71
N THR A 252 -11.65 7.16 1.42
CA THR A 252 -10.69 6.86 0.34
C THR A 252 -10.37 8.11 -0.46
N MET A 253 -9.30 8.08 -1.24
CA MET A 253 -8.89 9.19 -2.10
C MET A 253 -9.95 9.49 -3.16
N ASP A 254 -10.23 10.77 -3.37
CA ASP A 254 -10.93 11.28 -4.57
C ASP A 254 -9.94 11.67 -5.67
N GLY A 255 -10.43 12.19 -6.79
CA GLY A 255 -9.58 12.57 -7.92
C GLY A 255 -8.49 13.58 -7.55
N LYS A 256 -8.80 14.57 -6.70
CA LYS A 256 -7.84 15.58 -6.24
C LYS A 256 -6.77 14.96 -5.33
N ASP A 257 -7.16 14.06 -4.44
CA ASP A 257 -6.22 13.34 -3.57
C ASP A 257 -5.31 12.42 -4.40
N GLY A 258 -5.84 11.80 -5.47
CA GLY A 258 -5.05 10.98 -6.40
C GLY A 258 -3.89 11.75 -7.00
N VAL A 259 -4.14 12.97 -7.52
CA VAL A 259 -3.09 13.85 -8.03
C VAL A 259 -2.10 14.24 -6.92
N ARG A 260 -2.59 14.58 -5.73
CA ARG A 260 -1.72 14.86 -4.59
C ARG A 260 -0.86 13.65 -4.22
N MET A 261 -1.40 12.43 -4.28
CA MET A 261 -0.64 11.20 -4.05
C MET A 261 0.46 11.02 -5.10
N MET A 262 0.18 11.26 -6.39
CA MET A 262 1.20 11.26 -7.44
C MET A 262 2.34 12.24 -7.15
N GLN A 263 2.02 13.45 -6.72
CA GLN A 263 3.00 14.48 -6.38
C GLN A 263 3.86 14.12 -5.16
N VAL A 264 3.31 13.39 -4.19
CA VAL A 264 4.03 12.92 -3.00
C VAL A 264 4.91 11.72 -3.35
N VAL A 265 4.35 10.70 -4.00
CA VAL A 265 5.02 9.41 -4.26
C VAL A 265 5.96 9.50 -5.47
N ARG A 266 5.64 10.36 -6.44
CA ARG A 266 6.42 10.62 -7.67
C ARG A 266 6.73 9.37 -8.48
N PRO A 267 5.73 8.54 -8.82
CA PRO A 267 5.96 7.38 -9.68
C PRO A 267 6.21 7.82 -11.13
N LYS A 268 6.92 6.99 -11.91
CA LYS A 268 7.09 7.27 -13.36
C LYS A 268 5.78 7.10 -14.13
N LYS A 269 4.95 6.14 -13.71
CA LYS A 269 3.61 5.89 -14.25
C LYS A 269 2.62 5.63 -13.13
N THR A 270 1.35 5.99 -13.37
CA THR A 270 0.24 5.77 -12.45
C THR A 270 -0.91 5.11 -13.20
N ILE A 271 -1.48 4.07 -12.62
CA ILE A 271 -2.75 3.47 -13.05
C ILE A 271 -3.76 3.73 -11.95
N PRO A 272 -4.83 4.52 -12.21
CA PRO A 272 -5.95 4.64 -11.27
C PRO A 272 -6.74 3.33 -11.24
N ILE A 273 -7.16 2.93 -10.06
CA ILE A 273 -8.03 1.77 -9.80
C ILE A 273 -9.06 2.14 -8.72
N HIS A 274 -10.00 1.23 -8.41
CA HIS A 274 -10.98 1.39 -7.33
C HIS A 274 -11.93 2.57 -7.52
N TYR A 275 -12.58 2.66 -8.69
CA TYR A 275 -13.54 3.70 -9.05
C TYR A 275 -14.69 3.10 -9.88
N ASN A 276 -15.82 3.80 -9.96
CA ASN A 276 -16.99 3.54 -10.81
C ASN A 276 -17.70 2.19 -10.62
N ASP A 277 -17.17 1.27 -9.81
CA ASP A 277 -17.66 -0.11 -9.71
C ASP A 277 -18.73 -0.33 -8.64
N TYR A 278 -18.84 0.57 -7.68
CA TYR A 278 -19.80 0.50 -6.58
C TYR A 278 -20.53 1.82 -6.36
N ASP A 279 -21.77 1.75 -5.87
CA ASP A 279 -22.58 2.94 -5.54
C ASP A 279 -21.91 3.87 -4.53
N VAL A 280 -21.10 3.30 -3.64
CA VAL A 280 -20.42 4.05 -2.57
C VAL A 280 -19.27 4.91 -3.11
N PHE A 281 -18.79 4.66 -4.33
CA PHE A 281 -17.74 5.45 -4.98
C PHE A 281 -18.33 6.77 -5.52
N LYS A 282 -17.96 7.89 -4.90
CA LYS A 282 -18.54 9.21 -5.15
C LYS A 282 -17.67 10.14 -5.98
N SER A 283 -16.44 9.71 -6.32
CA SER A 283 -15.53 10.41 -7.23
C SER A 283 -15.24 9.51 -8.42
N PRO A 284 -15.91 9.74 -9.56
CA PRO A 284 -15.68 8.95 -10.76
C PRO A 284 -14.30 9.23 -11.37
N LEU A 285 -13.86 8.39 -12.30
CA LEU A 285 -12.55 8.51 -12.96
C LEU A 285 -12.34 9.87 -13.62
N GLU A 286 -13.40 10.47 -14.13
CA GLU A 286 -13.39 11.77 -14.80
C GLU A 286 -12.94 12.91 -13.86
N ASP A 287 -13.22 12.79 -12.56
CA ASP A 287 -12.71 13.74 -11.58
C ASP A 287 -11.18 13.68 -11.51
N PHE A 288 -10.61 12.48 -11.44
CA PHE A 288 -9.16 12.31 -11.45
C PHE A 288 -8.53 12.79 -12.76
N ALA A 289 -9.13 12.43 -13.91
CA ALA A 289 -8.63 12.86 -15.22
C ALA A 289 -8.62 14.39 -15.36
N ARG A 290 -9.64 15.07 -14.84
CA ARG A 290 -9.70 16.55 -14.82
C ARG A 290 -8.58 17.15 -13.96
N GLU A 291 -8.33 16.60 -12.75
CA GLU A 291 -7.28 17.08 -11.86
C GLU A 291 -5.87 16.78 -12.42
N VAL A 292 -5.68 15.62 -13.06
CA VAL A 292 -4.42 15.26 -13.76
C VAL A 292 -4.13 16.26 -14.86
N LYS A 293 -5.12 16.60 -15.71
CA LYS A 293 -4.98 17.59 -16.77
C LYS A 293 -4.66 18.98 -16.20
N ALA A 294 -5.34 19.38 -15.13
CA ALA A 294 -5.08 20.65 -14.47
C ALA A 294 -3.67 20.76 -13.88
N ALA A 295 -3.08 19.62 -13.50
CA ALA A 295 -1.72 19.53 -12.96
C ALA A 295 -0.65 19.31 -14.05
N GLY A 296 -1.00 19.08 -15.31
CA GLY A 296 -0.06 18.79 -16.42
C GLY A 296 0.62 17.44 -16.31
N LEU A 297 -0.05 16.44 -15.71
CA LEU A 297 0.52 15.10 -15.41
C LEU A 297 0.00 13.99 -16.33
N GLU A 298 -0.62 14.34 -17.48
CA GLU A 298 -1.27 13.37 -18.38
C GLU A 298 -0.30 12.30 -18.88
N GLN A 299 0.95 12.66 -19.10
CA GLN A 299 1.99 11.73 -19.58
C GLN A 299 2.41 10.69 -18.53
N GLU A 300 2.07 10.92 -17.26
CA GLU A 300 2.40 10.03 -16.14
C GLU A 300 1.27 9.04 -15.82
N VAL A 301 0.09 9.20 -16.47
CA VAL A 301 -1.07 8.36 -16.20
C VAL A 301 -1.37 7.41 -17.35
N VAL A 302 -1.68 6.18 -17.00
CA VAL A 302 -2.17 5.14 -17.90
C VAL A 302 -3.59 4.79 -17.45
N TYR A 303 -4.57 5.11 -18.27
CA TYR A 303 -5.96 4.72 -18.02
C TYR A 303 -6.21 3.35 -18.65
N LEU A 304 -6.78 2.43 -17.87
CA LEU A 304 -7.17 1.10 -18.33
C LEU A 304 -8.67 0.92 -18.16
N ALA A 305 -9.35 0.46 -19.20
CA ALA A 305 -10.67 -0.11 -19.06
C ALA A 305 -10.57 -1.52 -18.44
N HIS A 306 -11.69 -2.04 -17.91
CA HIS A 306 -11.75 -3.40 -17.40
C HIS A 306 -11.33 -4.40 -18.50
N GLY A 307 -10.39 -5.28 -18.20
CA GLY A 307 -9.81 -6.26 -19.11
C GLY A 307 -8.56 -5.79 -19.86
N GLU A 308 -8.32 -4.48 -19.93
CA GLU A 308 -7.12 -3.95 -20.58
C GLU A 308 -5.86 -4.26 -19.76
N THR A 309 -4.76 -4.33 -20.49
CA THR A 309 -3.45 -4.70 -19.94
C THR A 309 -2.40 -3.64 -20.28
N TYR A 310 -1.75 -3.12 -19.26
CA TYR A 310 -0.53 -2.34 -19.38
C TYR A 310 0.68 -3.27 -19.36
N THR A 311 1.53 -3.18 -20.37
CA THR A 311 2.81 -3.89 -20.43
C THR A 311 3.97 -2.98 -20.10
N PHE A 312 4.95 -3.50 -19.40
CA PHE A 312 6.16 -2.77 -19.03
C PHE A 312 7.39 -3.65 -19.18
N THR A 313 8.53 -3.02 -19.30
CA THR A 313 9.83 -3.71 -19.37
C THR A 313 10.65 -3.38 -18.13
N ARG A 314 11.69 -4.20 -17.89
CA ARG A 314 12.67 -3.95 -16.84
C ARG A 314 13.10 -2.49 -16.82
N ALA A 315 13.08 -1.87 -15.66
CA ALA A 315 13.50 -0.48 -15.52
C ALA A 315 15.01 -0.33 -15.81
N LYS A 316 15.35 0.64 -16.65
CA LYS A 316 16.75 1.06 -16.81
C LYS A 316 17.12 1.92 -15.60
N ARG A 317 18.04 1.49 -14.78
CA ARG A 317 18.53 2.17 -13.58
C ARG A 317 20.00 2.51 -13.74
#